data_3a43fcdbaf1a423e0f4dc4184b2b6b69
#
_entry.id   3a43fcdbaf1a423e0f4dc4184b2b6b69
#
_cell.length_a   1.000
_cell.length_b   1.000
_cell.length_c   1.000
_cell.angle_alpha   90.00
_cell.angle_beta   90.00
_cell.angle_gamma   90.00
#
_symmetry.space_group_name_H-M   'P 1'
#
loop_
_entity.id
_entity.type
_entity.pdbx_description
1 polymer ?
#
loop_
_entity_poly.entity_id
_entity_poly.type
_entity_poly.pdbx_seq_one_letter_code
_entity_poly.pdbx_strand_id
1 'polypeptide(L)'
;MGFIFWAPSSRFVDGPTPSLSKNIKKTGVFVDASIDYIETIIKEHQLQAVQLHGKEAPEYCTYVQSLKVEVIKAFSIKDQFDFKILAPYESSCDFYLFDSKGELPGGNGYGFDWQLLKEYPSQKPFFLSGGIGLKNIKAIRELEKIKLPLYAIDVNSAFESTPGVKKIDELTQFKNELYEL
;
A
#
# COMPACT_ATOMS: atom_id res chain seq x y z
N MET A 1 -2.98 -0.35 9.75
CA MET A 1 -3.62 -1.64 9.34
C MET A 1 -4.63 -1.36 8.27
N GLY A 2 -4.54 -2.04 7.11
CA GLY A 2 -5.44 -1.87 5.97
C GLY A 2 -6.71 -2.73 6.10
N PHE A 3 -7.85 -2.15 5.72
CA PHE A 3 -9.16 -2.79 5.63
C PHE A 3 -9.71 -2.55 4.22
N ILE A 4 -10.08 -3.60 3.50
CA ILE A 4 -10.46 -3.50 2.09
C ILE A 4 -11.98 -3.33 1.98
N PHE A 5 -12.41 -2.16 1.50
CA PHE A 5 -13.80 -1.79 1.24
C PHE A 5 -14.11 -1.81 -0.27
N TRP A 6 -13.74 -2.89 -0.94
CA TRP A 6 -14.00 -3.16 -2.35
C TRP A 6 -14.65 -4.54 -2.49
N ALA A 7 -15.94 -4.57 -2.74
CA ALA A 7 -16.77 -5.78 -2.72
C ALA A 7 -16.25 -6.96 -3.56
N PRO A 8 -15.60 -6.77 -4.74
CA PRO A 8 -15.04 -7.90 -5.48
C PRO A 8 -13.82 -8.56 -4.82
N SER A 9 -13.26 -7.98 -3.77
CA SER A 9 -12.13 -8.56 -3.06
C SER A 9 -12.54 -9.74 -2.20
N SER A 10 -11.79 -10.84 -2.25
CA SER A 10 -11.92 -11.95 -1.29
C SER A 10 -11.58 -11.57 0.16
N ARG A 11 -11.08 -10.33 0.37
CA ARG A 11 -10.75 -9.74 1.67
C ARG A 11 -11.64 -8.56 2.02
N PHE A 12 -12.79 -8.47 1.35
CA PHE A 12 -13.76 -7.42 1.62
C PHE A 12 -14.19 -7.46 3.09
N VAL A 13 -14.20 -6.30 3.73
CA VAL A 13 -14.67 -6.15 5.12
C VAL A 13 -16.16 -5.91 5.09
N ASP A 14 -16.91 -6.93 5.52
CA ASP A 14 -18.37 -6.87 5.72
C ASP A 14 -18.64 -6.83 7.23
N GLY A 15 -18.84 -5.63 7.76
CA GLY A 15 -19.11 -5.40 9.17
C GLY A 15 -18.07 -4.49 9.86
N PRO A 16 -18.19 -4.32 11.19
CA PRO A 16 -17.39 -3.35 11.95
C PRO A 16 -15.91 -3.75 12.01
N THR A 17 -15.02 -2.77 11.81
CA THR A 17 -13.60 -2.97 12.04
C THR A 17 -13.28 -3.01 13.53
N PRO A 18 -12.29 -3.82 13.97
CA PRO A 18 -11.93 -3.94 15.38
C PRO A 18 -11.37 -2.63 15.94
N SER A 19 -11.48 -2.46 17.25
CA SER A 19 -10.72 -1.43 17.95
C SER A 19 -9.24 -1.79 17.93
N LEU A 20 -8.40 -0.83 17.56
CA LEU A 20 -6.94 -0.98 17.51
C LEU A 20 -6.28 -0.11 18.56
N SER A 21 -5.03 -0.43 18.91
CA SER A 21 -4.18 0.47 19.70
C SER A 21 -4.09 1.83 18.99
N LYS A 22 -4.05 2.92 19.78
CA LYS A 22 -3.93 4.30 19.27
C LYS A 22 -2.70 4.53 18.37
N ASN A 23 -1.71 3.66 18.47
CA ASN A 23 -0.49 3.71 17.65
C ASN A 23 -0.66 3.03 16.28
N ILE A 24 -1.82 2.42 16.01
CA ILE A 24 -2.09 1.74 14.75
C ILE A 24 -3.20 2.47 14.01
N LYS A 25 -2.86 3.11 12.91
CA LYS A 25 -3.83 3.79 12.03
C LYS A 25 -4.68 2.75 11.30
N LYS A 26 -5.99 3.00 11.21
CA LYS A 26 -6.90 2.28 10.32
C LYS A 26 -6.85 2.93 8.95
N THR A 27 -6.51 2.16 7.93
CA THR A 27 -6.48 2.59 6.53
C THR A 27 -7.58 1.86 5.76
N GLY A 28 -8.51 2.59 5.18
CA GLY A 28 -9.49 2.01 4.25
C GLY A 28 -8.90 1.90 2.85
N VAL A 29 -9.04 0.74 2.21
CA VAL A 29 -8.58 0.51 0.83
C VAL A 29 -9.79 0.48 -0.09
N PHE A 30 -9.79 1.36 -1.11
CA PHE A 30 -10.88 1.56 -2.05
C PHE A 30 -10.39 1.43 -3.49
N VAL A 31 -11.27 1.03 -4.39
CA VAL A 31 -11.01 0.94 -5.84
C VAL A 31 -12.17 1.58 -6.57
N ASP A 32 -11.93 2.74 -7.20
CA ASP A 32 -12.90 3.51 -7.99
C ASP A 32 -14.26 3.71 -7.27
N ALA A 33 -14.23 3.92 -5.95
CA ALA A 33 -15.41 4.08 -5.12
C ALA A 33 -16.07 5.48 -5.33
N SER A 34 -17.34 5.63 -5.00
CA SER A 34 -17.96 6.95 -4.95
C SER A 34 -17.49 7.74 -3.73
N ILE A 35 -17.50 9.05 -3.83
CA ILE A 35 -17.15 9.97 -2.73
C ILE A 35 -18.04 9.70 -1.50
N ASP A 36 -19.37 9.62 -1.71
CA ASP A 36 -20.32 9.40 -0.63
C ASP A 36 -20.06 8.09 0.13
N TYR A 37 -19.63 7.04 -0.60
CA TYR A 37 -19.26 5.78 0.02
C TYR A 37 -17.99 5.93 0.87
N ILE A 38 -16.95 6.60 0.35
CA ILE A 38 -15.72 6.84 1.12
C ILE A 38 -16.01 7.66 2.38
N GLU A 39 -16.80 8.74 2.27
CA GLU A 39 -17.19 9.56 3.44
C GLU A 39 -17.92 8.76 4.51
N THR A 40 -18.84 7.90 4.08
CA THR A 40 -19.59 7.02 4.98
C THR A 40 -18.66 6.08 5.73
N ILE A 41 -17.81 5.38 4.99
CA ILE A 41 -16.86 4.40 5.56
C ILE A 41 -15.82 5.07 6.46
N ILE A 42 -15.32 6.26 6.12
CA ILE A 42 -14.40 7.01 6.98
C ILE A 42 -15.05 7.24 8.36
N LYS A 43 -16.31 7.68 8.38
CA LYS A 43 -17.04 7.98 9.62
C LYS A 43 -17.37 6.72 10.41
N GLU A 44 -17.92 5.71 9.77
CA GLU A 44 -18.37 4.47 10.41
C GLU A 44 -17.20 3.67 11.02
N HIS A 45 -16.08 3.61 10.32
CA HIS A 45 -14.91 2.84 10.74
C HIS A 45 -13.83 3.67 11.42
N GLN A 46 -14.02 4.99 11.54
CA GLN A 46 -13.08 5.93 12.15
C GLN A 46 -11.69 5.79 11.50
N LEU A 47 -11.65 5.88 10.16
CA LEU A 47 -10.42 5.75 9.40
C LEU A 47 -9.53 6.99 9.57
N GLN A 48 -8.23 6.79 9.69
CA GLN A 48 -7.21 7.84 9.72
C GLN A 48 -6.50 8.01 8.38
N ALA A 49 -6.60 6.99 7.50
CA ALA A 49 -6.02 7.03 6.18
C ALA A 49 -6.92 6.34 5.16
N VAL A 50 -6.81 6.76 3.90
CA VAL A 50 -7.50 6.19 2.74
C VAL A 50 -6.47 5.83 1.69
N GLN A 51 -6.49 4.58 1.25
CA GLN A 51 -5.71 4.11 0.12
C GLN A 51 -6.61 4.01 -1.11
N LEU A 52 -6.29 4.79 -2.13
CA LEU A 52 -6.98 4.84 -3.42
C LEU A 52 -6.23 3.94 -4.41
N HIS A 53 -6.78 2.77 -4.65
CA HIS A 53 -6.10 1.68 -5.37
C HIS A 53 -6.67 1.43 -6.78
N GLY A 54 -7.53 2.32 -7.25
CA GLY A 54 -8.13 2.32 -8.59
C GLY A 54 -7.48 3.34 -9.52
N LYS A 55 -8.31 3.95 -10.37
CA LYS A 55 -7.91 4.96 -11.37
C LYS A 55 -8.32 6.38 -10.97
N GLU A 56 -8.41 6.61 -9.65
CA GLU A 56 -8.84 7.90 -9.11
C GLU A 56 -7.91 9.02 -9.60
N ALA A 57 -8.51 10.09 -10.14
CA ALA A 57 -7.79 11.27 -10.66
C ALA A 57 -7.22 12.14 -9.52
N PRO A 58 -6.26 13.04 -9.80
CA PRO A 58 -5.67 13.94 -8.79
C PRO A 58 -6.72 14.76 -8.04
N GLU A 59 -7.75 15.25 -8.74
CA GLU A 59 -8.83 16.05 -8.16
C GLU A 59 -9.63 15.23 -7.13
N TYR A 60 -9.85 13.95 -7.42
CA TYR A 60 -10.48 13.02 -6.49
C TYR A 60 -9.64 12.83 -5.23
N CYS A 61 -8.33 12.63 -5.39
CA CYS A 61 -7.40 12.51 -4.27
C CYS A 61 -7.42 13.78 -3.40
N THR A 62 -7.39 14.96 -4.03
CA THR A 62 -7.47 16.26 -3.34
C THR A 62 -8.76 16.39 -2.54
N TYR A 63 -9.89 15.95 -3.12
CA TYR A 63 -11.15 15.96 -2.39
C TYR A 63 -11.08 15.07 -1.14
N VAL A 64 -10.57 13.84 -1.27
CA VAL A 64 -10.43 12.91 -0.13
C VAL A 64 -9.49 13.49 0.95
N GLN A 65 -8.41 14.18 0.57
CA GLN A 65 -7.56 14.91 1.54
C GLN A 65 -8.34 15.97 2.33
N SER A 66 -9.31 16.64 1.69
CA SER A 66 -10.13 17.66 2.36
C SER A 66 -10.96 17.09 3.50
N LEU A 67 -11.21 15.77 3.52
CA LEU A 67 -11.90 15.04 4.60
C LEU A 67 -11.04 14.83 5.85
N LYS A 68 -9.80 15.36 5.87
CA LYS A 68 -8.87 15.31 7.00
C LYS A 68 -8.39 13.89 7.34
N VAL A 69 -8.24 13.05 6.34
CA VAL A 69 -7.56 11.75 6.39
C VAL A 69 -6.29 11.78 5.54
N GLU A 70 -5.31 10.96 5.87
CA GLU A 70 -4.15 10.78 5.01
C GLU A 70 -4.55 10.03 3.73
N VAL A 71 -4.05 10.48 2.59
CA VAL A 71 -4.33 9.87 1.29
C VAL A 71 -3.09 9.17 0.75
N ILE A 72 -3.25 7.88 0.46
CA ILE A 72 -2.24 7.03 -0.15
C ILE A 72 -2.73 6.69 -1.57
N LYS A 73 -2.08 7.20 -2.62
CA LYS A 73 -2.43 6.83 -4.00
C LYS A 73 -1.59 5.66 -4.48
N ALA A 74 -2.26 4.57 -4.84
CA ALA A 74 -1.60 3.38 -5.36
C ALA A 74 -1.38 3.45 -6.87
N PHE A 75 -0.19 3.01 -7.29
CA PHE A 75 0.22 2.85 -8.69
C PHE A 75 0.71 1.43 -8.91
N SER A 76 0.17 0.76 -9.93
CA SER A 76 0.67 -0.55 -10.35
C SER A 76 1.94 -0.38 -11.16
N ILE A 77 3.05 -0.93 -10.65
CA ILE A 77 4.34 -0.93 -11.35
C ILE A 77 4.58 -2.31 -11.98
N LYS A 78 5.10 -2.27 -13.20
CA LYS A 78 5.63 -3.42 -13.94
C LYS A 78 7.11 -3.16 -14.25
N ASP A 79 7.72 -4.00 -15.09
CA ASP A 79 9.13 -3.89 -15.48
C ASP A 79 9.52 -2.56 -16.14
N GLN A 80 8.54 -1.81 -16.60
CA GLN A 80 8.68 -0.44 -17.07
C GLN A 80 7.60 0.42 -16.42
N PHE A 81 7.99 1.60 -15.90
CA PHE A 81 7.09 2.56 -15.30
C PHE A 81 7.55 3.98 -15.61
N ASP A 82 6.66 4.76 -16.21
CA ASP A 82 6.93 6.18 -16.46
C ASP A 82 6.58 7.02 -15.22
N PHE A 83 7.57 7.38 -14.43
CA PHE A 83 7.40 8.20 -13.24
C PHE A 83 6.76 9.58 -13.50
N LYS A 84 6.69 10.04 -14.75
CA LYS A 84 6.01 11.30 -15.09
C LYS A 84 4.53 11.30 -14.77
N ILE A 85 3.90 10.11 -14.72
CA ILE A 85 2.49 9.96 -14.31
C ILE A 85 2.22 10.41 -12.88
N LEU A 86 3.25 10.48 -12.03
CA LEU A 86 3.13 10.91 -10.63
C LEU A 86 2.99 12.42 -10.49
N ALA A 87 3.50 13.20 -11.45
CA ALA A 87 3.57 14.66 -11.34
C ALA A 87 2.22 15.33 -11.00
N PRO A 88 1.08 14.95 -11.62
CA PRO A 88 -0.22 15.52 -11.25
C PRO A 88 -0.68 15.20 -9.81
N TYR A 89 -0.14 14.14 -9.22
CA TYR A 89 -0.51 13.68 -7.87
C TYR A 89 0.40 14.23 -6.76
N GLU A 90 1.45 14.99 -7.13
CA GLU A 90 2.47 15.44 -6.16
C GLU A 90 1.87 16.28 -5.02
N SER A 91 0.85 17.10 -5.30
CA SER A 91 0.14 17.88 -4.28
C SER A 91 -1.20 17.29 -3.82
N SER A 92 -1.63 16.17 -4.43
CA SER A 92 -2.99 15.65 -4.28
C SER A 92 -3.11 14.43 -3.35
N CYS A 93 -1.99 13.94 -2.83
CA CYS A 93 -1.95 12.86 -1.83
C CYS A 93 -0.74 13.00 -0.92
N ASP A 94 -0.75 12.31 0.21
CA ASP A 94 0.32 12.38 1.20
C ASP A 94 1.42 11.36 0.90
N PHE A 95 1.03 10.22 0.37
CA PHE A 95 1.93 9.09 0.06
C PHE A 95 1.59 8.49 -1.30
N TYR A 96 2.61 7.93 -1.95
CA TYR A 96 2.40 6.95 -3.00
C TYR A 96 2.45 5.53 -2.44
N LEU A 97 1.85 4.59 -3.14
CA LEU A 97 2.06 3.17 -2.93
C LEU A 97 2.40 2.53 -4.27
N PHE A 98 3.53 1.89 -4.35
CA PHE A 98 3.95 1.14 -5.53
C PHE A 98 3.63 -0.34 -5.33
N ASP A 99 2.63 -0.82 -6.08
CA ASP A 99 2.14 -2.19 -6.02
C ASP A 99 2.64 -2.97 -7.23
N SER A 100 3.41 -4.00 -6.99
CA SER A 100 3.86 -4.88 -8.05
C SER A 100 2.74 -5.85 -8.43
N LYS A 101 2.09 -5.62 -9.57
CA LYS A 101 1.16 -6.58 -10.18
C LYS A 101 1.87 -7.37 -11.27
N GLY A 102 1.95 -8.68 -11.10
CA GLY A 102 2.31 -9.58 -12.18
C GLY A 102 2.88 -10.90 -11.72
N GLU A 103 2.45 -11.97 -12.36
CA GLU A 103 3.23 -13.20 -12.48
C GLU A 103 4.45 -12.87 -13.32
N LEU A 104 5.65 -12.96 -12.75
CA LEU A 104 6.87 -12.80 -13.53
C LEU A 104 7.16 -14.07 -14.33
N PRO A 105 7.36 -13.94 -15.63
CA PRO A 105 8.13 -14.94 -16.34
C PRO A 105 9.60 -14.81 -15.87
N GLY A 106 10.04 -15.71 -14.97
CA GLY A 106 11.46 -15.77 -14.65
C GLY A 106 11.88 -15.99 -13.21
N GLY A 107 11.08 -16.62 -12.37
CA GLY A 107 11.56 -17.37 -11.19
C GLY A 107 12.15 -16.61 -10.00
N ASN A 108 12.30 -15.30 -10.02
CA ASN A 108 12.95 -14.54 -8.94
C ASN A 108 12.00 -14.06 -7.84
N GLY A 109 10.70 -14.26 -7.98
CA GLY A 109 9.73 -14.01 -6.91
C GLY A 109 9.48 -12.55 -6.55
N TYR A 110 9.96 -11.61 -7.33
CA TYR A 110 9.72 -10.18 -7.20
C TYR A 110 8.68 -9.74 -8.22
N GLY A 111 7.73 -8.92 -7.82
CA GLY A 111 6.64 -8.45 -8.70
C GLY A 111 7.11 -7.51 -9.80
N PHE A 112 8.20 -6.72 -9.60
CA PHE A 112 8.95 -5.94 -10.56
C PHE A 112 10.39 -5.80 -10.04
N ASP A 113 11.33 -5.40 -10.90
CA ASP A 113 12.68 -5.11 -10.45
C ASP A 113 12.70 -3.81 -9.64
N TRP A 114 12.90 -3.91 -8.33
CA TRP A 114 12.97 -2.76 -7.43
C TRP A 114 14.14 -1.81 -7.73
N GLN A 115 15.09 -2.20 -8.59
CA GLN A 115 16.13 -1.30 -9.10
C GLN A 115 15.51 -0.12 -9.88
N LEU A 116 14.31 -0.30 -10.47
CA LEU A 116 13.57 0.77 -11.13
C LEU A 116 13.29 1.96 -10.19
N LEU A 117 13.12 1.69 -8.88
CA LEU A 117 12.89 2.73 -7.89
C LEU A 117 14.09 3.69 -7.73
N LYS A 118 15.28 3.35 -8.21
CA LYS A 118 16.41 4.29 -8.27
C LYS A 118 16.13 5.50 -9.16
N GLU A 119 15.22 5.35 -10.11
CA GLU A 119 14.80 6.42 -11.02
C GLU A 119 13.65 7.26 -10.45
N TYR A 120 13.17 6.95 -9.23
CA TYR A 120 12.09 7.69 -8.59
C TYR A 120 12.48 9.16 -8.37
N PRO A 121 11.76 10.12 -9.00
CA PRO A 121 12.24 11.50 -9.09
C PRO A 121 11.78 12.41 -7.95
N SER A 122 10.91 11.92 -7.06
CA SER A 122 10.28 12.74 -6.02
C SER A 122 10.85 12.45 -4.63
N GLN A 123 10.65 13.39 -3.71
CA GLN A 123 10.90 13.20 -2.27
C GLN A 123 9.63 12.79 -1.51
N LYS A 124 8.49 12.63 -2.20
CA LYS A 124 7.25 12.17 -1.58
C LYS A 124 7.46 10.77 -1.02
N PRO A 125 7.13 10.54 0.27
CA PRO A 125 7.27 9.21 0.87
C PRO A 125 6.33 8.21 0.20
N PHE A 126 6.80 6.95 0.11
CA PHE A 126 6.01 5.90 -0.53
C PHE A 126 6.01 4.60 0.26
N PHE A 127 4.97 3.81 0.02
CA PHE A 127 4.83 2.43 0.44
C PHE A 127 5.28 1.50 -0.68
N LEU A 128 5.94 0.41 -0.34
CA LEU A 128 6.24 -0.68 -1.27
C LEU A 128 5.35 -1.86 -0.98
N SER A 129 4.62 -2.34 -1.98
CA SER A 129 3.66 -3.43 -1.91
C SER A 129 3.87 -4.44 -3.03
N GLY A 130 3.13 -5.56 -2.97
CA GLY A 130 3.05 -6.56 -4.05
C GLY A 130 3.86 -7.82 -3.79
N GLY A 131 3.23 -8.85 -3.22
CA GLY A 131 3.81 -10.19 -3.04
C GLY A 131 5.02 -10.26 -2.11
N ILE A 132 5.23 -9.25 -1.27
CA ILE A 132 6.36 -9.18 -0.34
C ILE A 132 6.21 -10.23 0.75
N GLY A 133 7.26 -11.03 0.96
CA GLY A 133 7.34 -12.08 1.97
C GLY A 133 8.77 -12.24 2.51
N LEU A 134 9.00 -13.25 3.35
CA LEU A 134 10.30 -13.53 4.00
C LEU A 134 11.47 -13.54 3.02
N LYS A 135 11.30 -14.11 1.83
CA LYS A 135 12.33 -14.18 0.78
C LYS A 135 12.80 -12.81 0.28
N ASN A 136 12.05 -11.75 0.54
CA ASN A 136 12.34 -10.40 0.04
C ASN A 136 13.18 -9.56 1.00
N ILE A 137 13.43 -10.00 2.23
CA ILE A 137 14.11 -9.23 3.29
C ILE A 137 15.47 -8.71 2.80
N LYS A 138 16.27 -9.56 2.16
CA LYS A 138 17.57 -9.14 1.62
C LYS A 138 17.44 -8.00 0.60
N ALA A 139 16.48 -8.08 -0.30
CA ALA A 139 16.26 -7.06 -1.32
C ALA A 139 15.73 -5.74 -0.71
N ILE A 140 14.87 -5.81 0.32
CA ILE A 140 14.40 -4.63 1.05
C ILE A 140 15.60 -3.92 1.72
N ARG A 141 16.47 -4.66 2.38
CA ARG A 141 17.69 -4.10 3.00
C ARG A 141 18.62 -3.43 1.99
N GLU A 142 18.74 -4.01 0.78
CA GLU A 142 19.51 -3.35 -0.29
C GLU A 142 18.82 -2.07 -0.80
N LEU A 143 17.49 -2.07 -0.86
CA LEU A 143 16.73 -0.88 -1.24
C LEU A 143 16.88 0.25 -0.21
N GLU A 144 16.88 -0.05 1.07
CA GLU A 144 17.06 0.93 2.15
C GLU A 144 18.40 1.66 2.07
N LYS A 145 19.45 1.01 1.55
CA LYS A 145 20.78 1.63 1.35
C LYS A 145 20.78 2.74 0.29
N ILE A 146 19.76 2.81 -0.55
CA ILE A 146 19.67 3.76 -1.69
C ILE A 146 19.13 5.13 -1.25
N LYS A 147 18.79 5.33 0.02
CA LYS A 147 18.24 6.60 0.56
C LYS A 147 16.99 7.11 -0.16
N LEU A 148 16.15 6.19 -0.62
CA LEU A 148 14.83 6.53 -1.15
C LEU A 148 13.88 6.93 0.00
N PRO A 149 12.84 7.74 -0.26
CA PRO A 149 11.84 8.06 0.74
C PRO A 149 10.85 6.90 0.97
N LEU A 150 11.38 5.68 1.15
CA LEU A 150 10.61 4.49 1.50
C LEU A 150 10.08 4.65 2.92
N TYR A 151 8.76 4.79 3.04
CA TYR A 151 8.09 5.04 4.31
C TYR A 151 7.70 3.74 5.02
N ALA A 152 7.16 2.77 4.29
CA ALA A 152 6.73 1.49 4.85
C ALA A 152 6.68 0.38 3.80
N ILE A 153 6.69 -0.85 4.28
CA ILE A 153 6.45 -2.05 3.50
C ILE A 153 5.02 -2.53 3.77
N ASP A 154 4.23 -2.69 2.72
CA ASP A 154 2.88 -3.25 2.79
C ASP A 154 2.91 -4.74 2.46
N VAL A 155 2.48 -5.56 3.42
CA VAL A 155 2.48 -7.02 3.30
C VAL A 155 1.07 -7.58 3.46
N ASN A 156 0.69 -8.51 2.59
CA ASN A 156 -0.65 -9.08 2.62
C ASN A 156 -0.65 -10.59 2.31
N SER A 157 -0.86 -10.99 1.06
CA SER A 157 -1.14 -12.38 0.66
C SER A 157 -0.02 -13.38 0.96
N ALA A 158 1.25 -12.97 0.91
CA ALA A 158 2.37 -13.85 1.22
C ALA A 158 2.36 -14.36 2.68
N PHE A 159 1.69 -13.62 3.56
CA PHE A 159 1.53 -13.95 4.98
C PHE A 159 0.11 -14.41 5.33
N GLU A 160 -0.58 -15.04 4.39
CA GLU A 160 -1.93 -15.56 4.62
C GLU A 160 -1.99 -17.07 4.39
N SER A 161 -2.74 -17.77 5.25
CA SER A 161 -3.13 -19.16 5.01
C SER A 161 -4.35 -19.24 4.10
N THR A 162 -5.29 -18.33 4.28
CA THR A 162 -6.45 -18.06 3.43
C THR A 162 -6.70 -16.55 3.41
N PRO A 163 -7.43 -15.99 2.42
CA PRO A 163 -7.70 -14.56 2.36
C PRO A 163 -8.21 -14.00 3.70
N GLY A 164 -7.50 -13.00 4.25
CA GLY A 164 -7.80 -12.37 5.55
C GLY A 164 -7.24 -13.07 6.79
N VAL A 165 -6.76 -14.33 6.70
CA VAL A 165 -6.21 -15.08 7.85
C VAL A 165 -4.69 -15.06 7.82
N LYS A 166 -4.11 -14.24 8.71
CA LYS A 166 -2.65 -14.00 8.73
C LYS A 166 -1.89 -15.13 9.46
N LYS A 167 -0.73 -15.48 8.90
CA LYS A 167 0.28 -16.34 9.51
C LYS A 167 1.11 -15.51 10.49
N ILE A 168 0.70 -15.46 11.74
CA ILE A 168 1.27 -14.54 12.73
C ILE A 168 2.77 -14.79 12.96
N ASP A 169 3.18 -16.06 13.01
CA ASP A 169 4.58 -16.43 13.24
C ASP A 169 5.49 -15.94 12.12
N GLU A 170 5.08 -16.14 10.85
CA GLU A 170 5.81 -15.65 9.68
C GLU A 170 5.88 -14.10 9.64
N LEU A 171 4.78 -13.41 10.02
CA LEU A 171 4.77 -11.95 10.13
C LEU A 171 5.70 -11.46 11.23
N THR A 172 5.72 -12.14 12.37
CA THR A 172 6.59 -11.81 13.50
C THR A 172 8.04 -12.01 13.12
N GLN A 173 8.36 -13.14 12.47
CA GLN A 173 9.68 -13.42 11.94
C GLN A 173 10.10 -12.33 10.94
N PHE A 174 9.26 -12.00 9.95
CA PHE A 174 9.54 -10.96 8.95
C PHE A 174 9.84 -9.62 9.61
N LYS A 175 9.02 -9.22 10.58
CA LYS A 175 9.22 -7.98 11.32
C LYS A 175 10.56 -7.97 12.06
N ASN A 176 10.85 -9.04 12.80
CA ASN A 176 12.10 -9.14 13.56
C ASN A 176 13.31 -9.10 12.64
N GLU A 177 13.33 -9.91 11.59
CA GLU A 177 14.44 -9.93 10.62
C GLU A 177 14.60 -8.60 9.88
N LEU A 178 13.53 -7.83 9.64
CA LEU A 178 13.61 -6.54 8.96
C LEU A 178 14.18 -5.44 9.87
N TYR A 179 13.84 -5.46 11.16
CA TYR A 179 14.19 -4.41 12.14
C TYR A 179 15.29 -4.81 13.13
N GLU A 180 15.76 -6.05 13.12
CA GLU A 180 16.97 -6.46 13.84
C GLU A 180 18.22 -5.92 13.11
N LEU A 181 18.58 -4.70 13.46
CA LEU A 181 19.85 -4.07 13.13
C LEU A 181 20.68 -3.88 14.40
#